data_446003d739e9b6c13734b41df294e458
#
_entry.id   446003d739e9b6c13734b41df294e458
#
_cell.length_a   1.000
_cell.length_b   1.000
_cell.length_c   1.000
_cell.angle_alpha   90.00
_cell.angle_beta   90.00
_cell.angle_gamma   90.00
#
_symmetry.space_group_name_H-M   'P 1'
#
loop_
_entity.id
_entity.type
_entity.pdbx_description
1 polymer ?
#
loop_
_entity_poly.entity_id
_entity_poly.type
_entity_poly.pdbx_seq_one_letter_code
_entity_poly.pdbx_strand_id
1 'polypeptide(L)'
;MRRLHLCAALLLLASLTVLCSTLEASTFVQNTEQPFSFRNGIEQGRFEQSMKMLQLSQSPFLVQETPTTAGQGGVDIYGFKGKSLKRAFVYSLLIPGTGEFYAGSKIKAAAFFGLDVALWALYFSYHGKGKNKEGEYRDYADVQWSEKDYIAWLSEKWGITSDTEPYYVDPLTQERFYFSHHLPGSKTGQYYEMIGKYEQFSEGWVDYDSTVKFSQYRETYLDMRHDANDLLNKATYSAMFSLANHILSAFDAAVSVKRYNKKGERFSQLNFKMRLVERGQEVIPRLTMSMKF
;
A
#
# COMPACT_ATOMS: atom_id res chain seq x y z
N MET A 1 -25.42 11.84 -12.45
CA MET A 1 -24.75 11.92 -11.13
C MET A 1 -24.78 10.62 -10.33
N ARG A 2 -25.89 9.88 -10.17
CA ARG A 2 -25.95 8.62 -9.40
C ARG A 2 -25.01 7.50 -9.89
N ARG A 3 -24.74 7.38 -11.20
CA ARG A 3 -23.87 6.34 -11.76
C ARG A 3 -22.37 6.58 -11.48
N LEU A 4 -21.93 7.85 -11.39
CA LEU A 4 -20.56 8.20 -11.03
C LEU A 4 -20.24 7.86 -9.55
N HIS A 5 -21.22 8.04 -8.65
CA HIS A 5 -21.05 7.69 -7.24
C HIS A 5 -21.00 6.18 -7.01
N LEU A 6 -21.70 5.39 -7.85
CA LEU A 6 -21.67 3.93 -7.76
C LEU A 6 -20.32 3.35 -8.22
N CYS A 7 -19.74 3.89 -9.31
CA CYS A 7 -18.41 3.49 -9.78
C CYS A 7 -17.30 3.88 -8.79
N ALA A 8 -17.38 5.06 -8.17
CA ALA A 8 -16.43 5.48 -7.13
C ALA A 8 -16.54 4.62 -5.87
N ALA A 9 -17.76 4.23 -5.46
CA ALA A 9 -17.97 3.33 -4.33
C ALA A 9 -17.46 1.91 -4.60
N LEU A 10 -17.61 1.40 -5.83
CA LEU A 10 -17.10 0.08 -6.23
C LEU A 10 -15.56 0.05 -6.28
N LEU A 11 -14.93 1.12 -6.77
CA LEU A 11 -13.47 1.26 -6.75
C LEU A 11 -12.91 1.40 -5.32
N LEU A 12 -13.64 2.07 -4.42
CA LEU A 12 -13.31 2.17 -3.00
C LEU A 12 -13.44 0.82 -2.29
N LEU A 13 -14.48 0.05 -2.57
CA LEU A 13 -14.63 -1.31 -2.02
C LEU A 13 -13.53 -2.24 -2.55
N ALA A 14 -13.18 -2.16 -3.82
CA ALA A 14 -12.10 -2.95 -4.41
C ALA A 14 -10.73 -2.59 -3.81
N SER A 15 -10.45 -1.31 -3.56
CA SER A 15 -9.20 -0.88 -2.90
C SER A 15 -9.14 -1.32 -1.43
N LEU A 16 -10.26 -1.30 -0.72
CA LEU A 16 -10.34 -1.70 0.68
C LEU A 16 -10.20 -3.23 0.86
N THR A 17 -10.79 -4.02 -0.05
CA THR A 17 -10.66 -5.49 -0.01
C THR A 17 -9.24 -5.95 -0.36
N VAL A 18 -8.57 -5.28 -1.31
CA VAL A 18 -7.17 -5.58 -1.63
C VAL A 18 -6.24 -5.15 -0.50
N LEU A 19 -6.51 -4.01 0.18
CA LEU A 19 -5.75 -3.60 1.36
C LEU A 19 -5.89 -4.60 2.51
N CYS A 20 -7.08 -5.16 2.71
CA CYS A 20 -7.34 -6.19 3.72
C CYS A 20 -6.60 -7.50 3.39
N SER A 21 -6.61 -7.93 2.12
CA SER A 21 -5.89 -9.14 1.69
C SER A 21 -4.36 -8.98 1.70
N THR A 22 -3.84 -7.77 1.46
CA THR A 22 -2.39 -7.50 1.57
C THR A 22 -1.92 -7.42 3.02
N LEU A 23 -2.76 -6.99 3.96
CA LEU A 23 -2.49 -7.03 5.39
C LEU A 23 -2.42 -8.49 5.91
N GLU A 24 -3.28 -9.37 5.46
CA GLU A 24 -3.21 -10.79 5.79
C GLU A 24 -1.95 -11.47 5.20
N ALA A 25 -1.55 -11.10 3.98
CA ALA A 25 -0.32 -11.59 3.37
C ALA A 25 0.94 -11.06 4.08
N SER A 26 0.93 -9.84 4.58
CA SER A 26 2.08 -9.25 5.30
C SER A 26 2.25 -9.84 6.70
N THR A 27 1.18 -10.24 7.38
CA THR A 27 1.26 -10.94 8.67
C THR A 27 1.80 -12.36 8.50
N PHE A 28 1.60 -12.99 7.32
CA PHE A 28 2.16 -14.31 7.03
C PHE A 28 3.68 -14.28 6.79
N VAL A 29 4.21 -13.21 6.18
CA VAL A 29 5.67 -13.05 5.94
C VAL A 29 6.44 -12.72 7.22
N GLN A 30 5.81 -12.08 8.21
CA GLN A 30 6.49 -11.68 9.45
C GLN A 30 6.69 -12.81 10.47
N ASN A 31 6.09 -13.98 10.27
CA ASN A 31 6.20 -15.09 11.25
C ASN A 31 7.35 -16.07 10.97
N THR A 32 8.25 -15.81 10.03
CA THR A 32 9.33 -16.73 9.65
C THR A 32 10.74 -16.29 10.02
N GLU A 33 10.90 -15.18 10.75
CA GLU A 33 12.22 -14.79 11.26
C GLU A 33 12.26 -14.91 12.77
N GLN A 34 12.95 -15.90 13.28
CA GLN A 34 13.31 -16.09 14.69
C GLN A 34 14.38 -15.09 15.12
N PRO A 35 14.49 -14.85 16.44
CA PRO A 35 14.60 -13.50 16.94
C PRO A 35 16.05 -13.04 16.91
N PHE A 36 16.32 -12.07 16.10
CA PHE A 36 17.43 -11.17 16.37
C PHE A 36 16.95 -10.22 17.47
N SER A 37 17.41 -10.50 18.69
CA SER A 37 17.15 -9.68 19.86
C SER A 37 17.77 -8.30 19.67
N PHE A 38 17.02 -7.36 19.08
CA PHE A 38 17.35 -5.96 19.13
C PHE A 38 16.55 -5.27 20.24
N ARG A 39 17.27 -4.72 21.19
CA ARG A 39 16.91 -3.79 22.26
C ARG A 39 15.56 -3.08 22.04
N ASN A 40 14.50 -3.61 22.62
CA ASN A 40 13.13 -3.10 22.57
C ASN A 40 12.89 -1.77 23.35
N GLY A 41 13.91 -0.97 23.61
CA GLY A 41 13.77 0.28 24.37
C GLY A 41 13.69 1.57 23.56
N ILE A 42 14.17 1.56 22.31
CA ILE A 42 14.29 2.81 21.54
C ILE A 42 13.15 3.00 20.53
N GLU A 43 12.54 1.91 20.04
CA GLU A 43 11.46 2.01 19.05
C GLU A 43 10.09 2.35 19.64
N GLN A 44 9.77 1.83 20.84
CA GLN A 44 8.53 2.22 21.51
C GLN A 44 8.50 3.74 21.84
N GLY A 45 9.61 4.31 22.26
CA GLY A 45 9.70 5.76 22.53
C GLY A 45 9.53 6.62 21.27
N ARG A 46 9.98 6.16 20.12
CA ARG A 46 9.81 6.89 18.85
C ARG A 46 8.39 6.79 18.31
N PHE A 47 7.75 5.64 18.46
CA PHE A 47 6.36 5.45 18.03
C PHE A 47 5.40 6.30 18.90
N GLU A 48 5.58 6.30 20.22
CA GLU A 48 4.80 7.16 21.12
C GLU A 48 5.05 8.66 20.89
N GLN A 49 6.28 9.05 20.58
CA GLN A 49 6.60 10.42 20.22
C GLN A 49 5.96 10.84 18.88
N SER A 50 5.90 9.94 17.91
CA SER A 50 5.22 10.18 16.64
C SER A 50 3.71 10.29 16.81
N MET A 51 3.11 9.46 17.66
CA MET A 51 1.68 9.53 18.00
C MET A 51 1.34 10.78 18.80
N LYS A 52 2.23 11.22 19.70
CA LYS A 52 2.06 12.47 20.45
C LYS A 52 2.17 13.71 19.57
N MET A 53 3.04 13.68 18.53
CA MET A 53 3.12 14.72 17.51
C MET A 53 1.84 14.75 16.62
N LEU A 54 1.28 13.59 16.30
CA LEU A 54 0.00 13.50 15.58
C LEU A 54 -1.18 14.00 16.44
N GLN A 55 -1.17 13.76 17.74
CA GLN A 55 -2.18 14.30 18.67
C GLN A 55 -2.05 15.82 18.89
N LEU A 56 -0.82 16.36 18.90
CA LEU A 56 -0.59 17.80 18.97
C LEU A 56 -0.98 18.54 17.68
N SER A 57 -1.04 17.85 16.55
CA SER A 57 -1.57 18.40 15.29
C SER A 57 -3.11 18.44 15.22
N GLN A 58 -3.80 17.85 16.21
CA GLN A 58 -5.26 17.91 16.35
C GLN A 58 -5.73 19.10 17.19
N SER A 59 -4.88 20.10 17.42
CA SER A 59 -5.38 21.38 17.92
C SER A 59 -6.41 21.88 16.90
N PRO A 60 -7.65 22.13 17.29
CA PRO A 60 -8.61 22.74 16.40
C PRO A 60 -8.03 24.11 16.02
N PHE A 61 -7.54 24.22 14.78
CA PHE A 61 -7.28 25.53 14.19
C PHE A 61 -8.66 26.16 14.04
N LEU A 62 -9.11 26.80 15.13
CA LEU A 62 -10.24 27.69 15.13
C LEU A 62 -9.87 28.84 14.20
N VAL A 63 -10.22 28.71 12.94
CA VAL A 63 -10.38 29.87 12.08
C VAL A 63 -11.55 30.62 12.67
N GLN A 64 -11.24 31.58 13.48
CA GLN A 64 -12.18 32.60 13.95
C GLN A 64 -12.64 33.34 12.70
N GLU A 65 -13.85 33.03 12.24
CA GLU A 65 -14.51 33.84 11.22
C GLU A 65 -14.78 35.21 11.86
N THR A 66 -13.90 36.18 11.59
CA THR A 66 -14.19 37.57 11.91
C THR A 66 -15.36 38.01 11.03
N PRO A 67 -16.46 38.48 11.61
CA PRO A 67 -17.56 39.05 10.83
C PRO A 67 -17.05 40.32 10.15
N THR A 68 -16.95 40.30 8.82
CA THR A 68 -16.62 41.48 8.04
C THR A 68 -17.78 42.42 8.13
N THR A 69 -17.61 43.50 8.87
CA THR A 69 -18.53 44.61 9.02
C THR A 69 -18.85 45.18 7.66
N ALA A 70 -20.11 45.22 7.31
CA ALA A 70 -20.63 45.82 6.10
C ALA A 70 -20.33 47.34 6.09
N GLY A 71 -19.51 47.77 5.20
CA GLY A 71 -19.14 49.15 4.93
C GLY A 71 -19.21 49.50 3.45
N GLN A 72 -20.34 50.10 3.04
CA GLN A 72 -20.57 50.98 1.88
C GLN A 72 -20.28 50.45 0.47
N GLY A 73 -21.36 50.11 -0.23
CA GLY A 73 -21.68 50.57 -1.57
C GLY A 73 -20.66 50.30 -2.70
N GLY A 74 -20.02 49.14 -2.75
CA GLY A 74 -19.39 48.62 -3.95
C GLY A 74 -20.15 47.37 -4.37
N VAL A 75 -20.69 47.31 -5.59
CA VAL A 75 -21.21 46.07 -6.15
C VAL A 75 -20.01 45.16 -6.33
N ASP A 76 -19.82 44.20 -5.42
CA ASP A 76 -18.85 43.11 -5.56
C ASP A 76 -19.32 42.20 -6.69
N ILE A 77 -18.91 42.53 -7.92
CA ILE A 77 -19.32 41.81 -9.13
C ILE A 77 -18.73 40.39 -9.16
N TYR A 78 -17.71 40.12 -8.36
CA TYR A 78 -17.08 38.75 -8.24
C TYR A 78 -16.60 38.51 -6.83
N GLY A 79 -17.49 38.04 -5.96
CA GLY A 79 -17.11 37.47 -4.70
C GLY A 79 -16.26 36.19 -4.97
N PHE A 80 -14.92 36.26 -4.82
CA PHE A 80 -14.07 35.08 -4.94
C PHE A 80 -14.42 34.10 -3.86
N LYS A 81 -14.99 32.96 -4.25
CA LYS A 81 -15.25 31.84 -3.34
C LYS A 81 -14.07 30.88 -3.34
N GLY A 82 -13.28 30.92 -2.30
CA GLY A 82 -12.14 30.02 -2.11
C GLY A 82 -12.55 28.54 -2.08
N LYS A 83 -11.62 27.66 -2.44
CA LYS A 83 -11.79 26.21 -2.38
C LYS A 83 -11.33 25.66 -1.03
N SER A 84 -11.94 24.56 -0.59
CA SER A 84 -11.61 23.93 0.70
C SER A 84 -10.39 23.03 0.58
N LEU A 85 -9.35 23.29 1.40
CA LEU A 85 -8.15 22.45 1.49
C LEU A 85 -8.50 21.02 1.97
N LYS A 86 -9.37 20.91 2.98
CA LYS A 86 -9.78 19.62 3.54
C LYS A 86 -10.45 18.72 2.50
N ARG A 87 -11.35 19.30 1.68
CA ARG A 87 -12.01 18.56 0.60
C ARG A 87 -11.00 18.07 -0.45
N ALA A 88 -10.08 18.93 -0.88
CA ALA A 88 -9.06 18.55 -1.85
C ALA A 88 -8.18 17.40 -1.31
N PHE A 89 -7.73 17.51 -0.06
CA PHE A 89 -6.93 16.48 0.61
C PHE A 89 -7.66 15.14 0.63
N VAL A 90 -8.91 15.11 1.10
CA VAL A 90 -9.70 13.87 1.19
C VAL A 90 -9.97 13.28 -0.19
N TYR A 91 -10.27 14.11 -1.19
CA TYR A 91 -10.50 13.63 -2.55
C TYR A 91 -9.28 12.91 -3.11
N SER A 92 -8.09 13.51 -3.00
CA SER A 92 -6.86 12.86 -3.49
C SER A 92 -6.39 11.71 -2.63
N LEU A 93 -6.72 11.68 -1.34
CA LEU A 93 -6.44 10.54 -0.48
C LEU A 93 -7.25 9.30 -0.90
N LEU A 94 -8.49 9.50 -1.36
CA LEU A 94 -9.36 8.43 -1.85
C LEU A 94 -9.03 8.02 -3.29
N ILE A 95 -8.84 9.00 -4.18
CA ILE A 95 -8.52 8.78 -5.59
C ILE A 95 -7.46 9.82 -5.98
N PRO A 96 -6.19 9.42 -6.21
CA PRO A 96 -5.12 10.33 -6.58
C PRO A 96 -5.47 11.19 -7.79
N GLY A 97 -5.14 12.48 -7.73
CA GLY A 97 -5.44 13.42 -8.79
C GLY A 97 -6.78 14.16 -8.67
N THR A 98 -7.76 13.62 -7.93
CA THR A 98 -9.09 14.26 -7.86
C THR A 98 -9.10 15.57 -7.07
N GLY A 99 -8.28 15.70 -6.05
CA GLY A 99 -8.10 16.95 -5.32
C GLY A 99 -7.37 18.02 -6.13
N GLU A 100 -6.36 17.63 -6.92
CA GLU A 100 -5.67 18.51 -7.88
C GLU A 100 -6.63 18.95 -8.98
N PHE A 101 -7.48 18.04 -9.46
CA PHE A 101 -8.54 18.41 -10.41
C PHE A 101 -9.51 19.41 -9.79
N TYR A 102 -9.94 19.17 -8.55
CA TYR A 102 -10.75 20.13 -7.80
C TYR A 102 -10.03 21.47 -7.63
N ALA A 103 -8.71 21.49 -7.41
CA ALA A 103 -7.90 22.71 -7.36
C ALA A 103 -7.78 23.42 -8.71
N GLY A 104 -8.09 22.75 -9.84
CA GLY A 104 -7.93 23.27 -11.20
C GLY A 104 -6.60 22.91 -11.85
N SER A 105 -5.78 22.08 -11.22
CA SER A 105 -4.46 21.65 -11.69
C SER A 105 -4.57 20.37 -12.54
N LYS A 106 -5.15 20.48 -13.75
CA LYS A 106 -5.50 19.33 -14.59
C LYS A 106 -4.33 18.42 -14.96
N ILE A 107 -3.15 18.99 -15.24
CA ILE A 107 -1.94 18.20 -15.61
C ILE A 107 -1.49 17.35 -14.43
N LYS A 108 -1.42 17.91 -13.23
CA LYS A 108 -1.07 17.16 -12.01
C LYS A 108 -2.11 16.08 -11.71
N ALA A 109 -3.39 16.41 -11.85
CA ALA A 109 -4.47 15.45 -11.69
C ALA A 109 -4.31 14.25 -12.61
N ALA A 110 -4.03 14.47 -13.88
CA ALA A 110 -3.78 13.41 -14.86
C ALA A 110 -2.52 12.59 -14.53
N ALA A 111 -1.46 13.23 -14.04
CA ALA A 111 -0.23 12.55 -13.66
C ALA A 111 -0.42 11.62 -12.46
N PHE A 112 -1.02 12.09 -11.35
CA PHE A 112 -1.26 11.27 -10.16
C PHE A 112 -2.26 10.14 -10.45
N PHE A 113 -3.34 10.43 -11.15
CA PHE A 113 -4.33 9.42 -11.53
C PHE A 113 -3.75 8.37 -12.48
N GLY A 114 -3.02 8.81 -13.52
CA GLY A 114 -2.40 7.91 -14.49
C GLY A 114 -1.33 7.00 -13.86
N LEU A 115 -0.54 7.55 -12.91
CA LEU A 115 0.42 6.76 -12.15
C LEU A 115 -0.29 5.69 -11.31
N ASP A 116 -1.40 6.03 -10.65
CA ASP A 116 -2.15 5.07 -9.85
C ASP A 116 -2.72 3.94 -10.68
N VAL A 117 -3.33 4.25 -11.83
CA VAL A 117 -3.82 3.26 -12.78
C VAL A 117 -2.69 2.33 -13.26
N ALA A 118 -1.51 2.87 -13.55
CA ALA A 118 -0.36 2.08 -13.96
C ALA A 118 0.12 1.14 -12.84
N LEU A 119 0.18 1.62 -11.60
CA LEU A 119 0.59 0.81 -10.44
C LEU A 119 -0.39 -0.33 -10.16
N TRP A 120 -1.69 -0.10 -10.29
CA TRP A 120 -2.70 -1.16 -10.18
C TRP A 120 -2.62 -2.16 -11.32
N ALA A 121 -2.36 -1.71 -12.54
CA ALA A 121 -2.16 -2.61 -13.69
C ALA A 121 -0.93 -3.52 -13.47
N LEU A 122 0.16 -2.98 -12.93
CA LEU A 122 1.34 -3.75 -12.55
C LEU A 122 1.03 -4.75 -11.44
N TYR A 123 0.29 -4.32 -10.41
CA TYR A 123 -0.15 -5.20 -9.32
C TYR A 123 -0.88 -6.43 -9.86
N PHE A 124 -1.95 -6.22 -10.62
CA PHE A 124 -2.75 -7.34 -11.16
C PHE A 124 -1.96 -8.24 -12.11
N SER A 125 -1.07 -7.65 -12.92
CA SER A 125 -0.21 -8.41 -13.82
C SER A 125 0.76 -9.31 -13.05
N TYR A 126 1.51 -8.75 -12.08
CA TYR A 126 2.48 -9.50 -11.29
C TYR A 126 1.81 -10.51 -10.36
N HIS A 127 0.70 -10.12 -9.72
CA HIS A 127 -0.05 -11.01 -8.84
C HIS A 127 -0.59 -12.23 -9.59
N GLY A 128 -1.21 -12.03 -10.77
CA GLY A 128 -1.69 -13.12 -11.60
C GLY A 128 -0.58 -14.08 -12.05
N LYS A 129 0.54 -13.52 -12.54
CA LYS A 129 1.71 -14.32 -12.92
C LYS A 129 2.32 -15.07 -11.72
N GLY A 130 2.42 -14.41 -10.57
CA GLY A 130 2.93 -15.02 -9.33
C GLY A 130 2.05 -16.18 -8.87
N LYS A 131 0.71 -16.01 -8.91
CA LYS A 131 -0.22 -17.10 -8.56
C LYS A 131 -0.17 -18.27 -9.53
N ASN A 132 0.03 -18.02 -10.82
CA ASN A 132 0.23 -19.10 -11.78
C ASN A 132 1.52 -19.89 -11.49
N LYS A 133 2.62 -19.19 -11.21
CA LYS A 133 3.89 -19.81 -10.81
C LYS A 133 3.77 -20.55 -9.47
N GLU A 134 2.97 -20.05 -8.54
CA GLU A 134 2.64 -20.75 -7.31
C GLU A 134 1.93 -22.09 -7.59
N GLY A 135 0.99 -22.13 -8.51
CA GLY A 135 0.37 -23.36 -8.98
C GLY A 135 1.40 -24.33 -9.57
N GLU A 136 2.24 -23.85 -10.50
CA GLU A 136 3.27 -24.66 -11.15
C GLU A 136 4.23 -25.34 -10.15
N TYR A 137 4.76 -24.63 -9.15
CA TYR A 137 5.67 -25.24 -8.19
C TYR A 137 4.97 -26.20 -7.23
N ARG A 138 3.68 -25.96 -6.89
CA ARG A 138 2.89 -26.88 -6.07
C ARG A 138 2.63 -28.19 -6.82
N ASP A 139 2.18 -28.11 -8.07
CA ASP A 139 1.97 -29.27 -8.94
C ASP A 139 3.27 -30.05 -9.11
N TYR A 140 4.40 -29.36 -9.29
CA TYR A 140 5.72 -30.00 -9.36
C TYR A 140 6.08 -30.74 -8.08
N ALA A 141 5.89 -30.09 -6.93
CA ALA A 141 6.16 -30.71 -5.63
C ALA A 141 5.25 -31.91 -5.38
N ASP A 142 3.98 -31.85 -5.76
CA ASP A 142 3.02 -32.93 -5.58
C ASP A 142 3.39 -34.20 -6.36
N VAL A 143 4.19 -34.07 -7.42
CA VAL A 143 4.72 -35.18 -8.23
C VAL A 143 6.09 -35.65 -7.71
N GLN A 144 6.96 -34.73 -7.28
CA GLN A 144 8.37 -35.02 -7.01
C GLN A 144 8.67 -35.21 -5.54
N TRP A 145 7.74 -34.90 -4.63
CA TRP A 145 7.89 -35.07 -3.19
C TRP A 145 6.76 -35.93 -2.62
N SER A 146 7.11 -36.92 -1.80
CA SER A 146 6.20 -37.91 -1.21
C SER A 146 6.29 -37.92 0.31
N GLU A 147 5.18 -37.49 0.97
CA GLU A 147 5.05 -37.60 2.41
C GLU A 147 5.13 -39.04 2.88
N LYS A 148 4.57 -39.98 2.10
CA LYS A 148 4.62 -41.41 2.38
C LYS A 148 6.05 -41.93 2.42
N ASP A 149 6.90 -41.51 1.49
CA ASP A 149 8.30 -41.98 1.42
C ASP A 149 9.13 -41.36 2.53
N TYR A 150 8.86 -40.08 2.86
CA TYR A 150 9.45 -39.43 4.03
C TYR A 150 9.11 -40.17 5.34
N ILE A 151 7.84 -40.49 5.58
CA ILE A 151 7.41 -41.25 6.78
C ILE A 151 7.97 -42.68 6.76
N ALA A 152 8.04 -43.34 5.60
CA ALA A 152 8.68 -44.67 5.49
C ALA A 152 10.16 -44.63 5.88
N TRP A 153 10.90 -43.61 5.43
CA TRP A 153 12.30 -43.41 5.82
C TRP A 153 12.44 -43.15 7.35
N LEU A 154 11.55 -42.31 7.94
CA LEU A 154 11.52 -42.10 9.40
C LEU A 154 11.29 -43.42 10.14
N SER A 155 10.38 -44.25 9.63
CA SER A 155 10.06 -45.56 10.24
C SER A 155 11.22 -46.56 10.14
N GLU A 156 11.87 -46.64 8.98
CA GLU A 156 13.00 -47.52 8.75
C GLU A 156 14.22 -47.17 9.61
N LYS A 157 14.54 -45.87 9.63
CA LYS A 157 15.76 -45.39 10.27
C LYS A 157 15.61 -45.23 11.79
N TRP A 158 14.43 -44.79 12.25
CA TRP A 158 14.26 -44.37 13.64
C TRP A 158 13.02 -44.93 14.31
N GLY A 159 12.27 -45.79 13.65
CA GLY A 159 11.07 -46.43 14.22
C GLY A 159 9.89 -45.45 14.44
N ILE A 160 9.92 -44.31 13.80
CA ILE A 160 8.90 -43.25 13.92
C ILE A 160 7.88 -43.41 12.80
N THR A 161 6.61 -43.52 13.17
CA THR A 161 5.51 -43.74 12.19
C THR A 161 4.77 -42.50 11.81
N SER A 162 5.12 -41.34 12.38
CA SER A 162 4.47 -40.06 12.14
C SER A 162 5.44 -38.92 12.48
N ASP A 163 5.41 -37.80 11.74
CA ASP A 163 6.21 -36.62 12.05
C ASP A 163 5.60 -35.76 13.19
N THR A 164 4.48 -36.22 13.75
CA THR A 164 3.87 -35.58 14.94
C THR A 164 4.61 -35.94 16.24
N GLU A 165 5.49 -36.96 16.21
CA GLU A 165 6.35 -37.28 17.35
C GLU A 165 7.31 -36.11 17.61
N PRO A 166 7.36 -35.59 18.86
CA PRO A 166 8.15 -34.39 19.14
C PRO A 166 9.67 -34.67 19.15
N TYR A 167 10.08 -35.93 19.27
CA TYR A 167 11.48 -36.30 19.32
C TYR A 167 11.69 -37.78 18.95
N TYR A 168 12.89 -38.08 18.52
CA TYR A 168 13.44 -39.43 18.36
C TYR A 168 14.39 -39.72 19.50
N VAL A 169 14.36 -40.94 20.02
CA VAL A 169 15.33 -41.44 21.01
C VAL A 169 16.29 -42.42 20.32
N ASP A 170 17.57 -42.09 20.28
CA ASP A 170 18.58 -43.00 19.76
C ASP A 170 18.62 -44.25 20.64
N PRO A 171 18.38 -45.46 20.10
CA PRO A 171 18.35 -46.69 20.88
C PRO A 171 19.70 -47.07 21.50
N LEU A 172 20.82 -46.59 20.97
CA LEU A 172 22.18 -46.88 21.45
C LEU A 172 22.64 -45.86 22.50
N THR A 173 22.46 -44.58 22.22
CA THR A 173 22.97 -43.50 23.09
C THR A 173 21.94 -43.01 24.09
N GLN A 174 20.65 -43.32 23.89
CA GLN A 174 19.50 -42.79 24.64
C GLN A 174 19.37 -41.27 24.56
N GLU A 175 20.06 -40.62 23.61
CA GLU A 175 19.92 -39.20 23.33
C GLU A 175 18.61 -38.90 22.62
N ARG A 176 18.03 -37.71 22.90
CA ARG A 176 16.80 -37.24 22.27
C ARG A 176 17.12 -36.19 21.20
N PHE A 177 16.69 -36.49 19.99
CA PHE A 177 16.77 -35.55 18.87
C PHE A 177 15.37 -34.99 18.62
N TYR A 178 15.21 -33.68 18.80
CA TYR A 178 13.93 -33.00 18.61
C TYR A 178 13.75 -32.60 17.15
N PHE A 179 12.57 -32.88 16.62
CA PHE A 179 12.19 -32.31 15.32
C PHE A 179 11.88 -30.84 15.47
N SER A 180 12.50 -30.01 14.61
CA SER A 180 12.31 -28.57 14.64
C SER A 180 10.99 -28.13 13.97
N HIS A 181 10.46 -28.98 13.08
CA HIS A 181 9.29 -28.69 12.27
C HIS A 181 8.44 -29.93 12.06
N HIS A 182 7.11 -29.73 11.99
CA HIS A 182 6.13 -30.75 11.68
C HIS A 182 5.34 -30.31 10.45
N LEU A 183 5.04 -31.27 9.54
CA LEU A 183 4.22 -30.99 8.37
C LEU A 183 2.79 -30.63 8.79
N PRO A 184 2.20 -29.56 8.22
CA PRO A 184 0.77 -29.31 8.38
C PRO A 184 -0.05 -30.49 7.83
N GLY A 185 -1.14 -30.86 8.52
CA GLY A 185 -2.02 -31.96 8.07
C GLY A 185 -2.79 -31.69 6.77
N SER A 186 -2.52 -30.53 6.13
CA SER A 186 -3.10 -30.15 4.84
C SER A 186 -2.05 -29.41 4.00
N LYS A 187 -2.16 -29.51 2.68
CA LYS A 187 -1.25 -28.89 1.68
C LYS A 187 -1.43 -27.37 1.60
N THR A 188 -1.11 -26.68 2.69
CA THR A 188 -1.09 -25.21 2.79
C THR A 188 0.17 -24.61 2.20
N GLY A 189 0.26 -23.27 2.10
CA GLY A 189 1.51 -22.59 1.74
C GLY A 189 2.67 -22.94 2.66
N GLN A 190 2.39 -23.17 3.97
CA GLN A 190 3.38 -23.60 4.96
C GLN A 190 3.90 -25.02 4.68
N TYR A 191 3.03 -25.96 4.29
CA TYR A 191 3.43 -27.29 3.86
C TYR A 191 4.47 -27.24 2.74
N TYR A 192 4.14 -26.51 1.66
CA TYR A 192 5.03 -26.32 0.52
C TYR A 192 6.30 -25.52 0.85
N GLU A 193 6.26 -24.67 1.85
CA GLU A 193 7.47 -24.03 2.33
C GLU A 193 8.40 -25.02 3.02
N MET A 194 7.86 -25.84 3.92
CA MET A 194 8.63 -26.76 4.73
C MET A 194 9.37 -27.80 3.91
N ILE A 195 8.69 -28.45 2.96
CA ILE A 195 9.29 -29.51 2.15
C ILE A 195 10.48 -29.06 1.29
N GLY A 196 10.54 -27.77 0.95
CA GLY A 196 11.67 -27.20 0.22
C GLY A 196 12.74 -26.62 1.12
N LYS A 197 12.35 -25.88 2.17
CA LYS A 197 13.27 -25.07 2.97
C LYS A 197 14.11 -25.89 3.95
N TYR A 198 13.52 -26.90 4.57
CA TYR A 198 14.18 -27.63 5.65
C TYR A 198 14.74 -28.98 5.21
N GLU A 199 16.01 -29.21 5.55
CA GLU A 199 16.71 -30.46 5.29
C GLU A 199 16.02 -31.69 5.89
N GLN A 200 15.27 -31.49 6.96
CA GLN A 200 14.48 -32.53 7.63
C GLN A 200 13.57 -33.30 6.65
N PHE A 201 13.05 -32.63 5.62
CA PHE A 201 12.10 -33.19 4.64
C PHE A 201 12.78 -33.66 3.35
N SER A 202 14.10 -33.65 3.26
CA SER A 202 14.83 -33.97 2.03
C SER A 202 14.60 -35.38 1.53
N GLU A 203 14.46 -36.36 2.42
CA GLU A 203 14.25 -37.76 2.07
C GLU A 203 12.88 -38.05 1.42
N GLY A 204 11.96 -37.09 1.45
CA GLY A 204 10.71 -37.19 0.72
C GLY A 204 10.83 -36.86 -0.77
N TRP A 205 11.96 -36.27 -1.24
CA TRP A 205 12.20 -36.00 -2.65
C TRP A 205 12.63 -37.26 -3.38
N VAL A 206 11.99 -37.59 -4.49
CA VAL A 206 12.15 -38.88 -5.22
C VAL A 206 13.60 -39.13 -5.66
N ASP A 207 14.37 -38.08 -5.96
CA ASP A 207 15.75 -38.14 -6.41
C ASP A 207 16.78 -37.83 -5.31
N TYR A 208 16.38 -37.83 -4.05
CA TYR A 208 17.30 -37.46 -2.97
C TYR A 208 18.38 -38.54 -2.77
N ASP A 209 19.63 -38.10 -2.86
CA ASP A 209 20.79 -38.95 -2.57
C ASP A 209 21.34 -38.60 -1.17
N SER A 210 21.14 -39.51 -0.23
CA SER A 210 21.59 -39.38 1.18
C SER A 210 23.12 -39.39 1.33
N THR A 211 23.86 -39.86 0.34
CA THR A 211 25.35 -39.91 0.37
C THR A 211 25.93 -38.51 0.15
N VAL A 212 25.40 -37.79 -0.84
CA VAL A 212 25.83 -36.42 -1.15
C VAL A 212 24.90 -35.37 -0.55
N LYS A 213 23.81 -35.79 0.07
CA LYS A 213 22.77 -34.93 0.67
C LYS A 213 22.22 -33.91 -0.32
N PHE A 214 21.82 -34.38 -1.51
CA PHE A 214 21.39 -33.54 -2.61
C PHE A 214 20.18 -34.11 -3.32
N SER A 215 19.29 -33.22 -3.81
CA SER A 215 18.17 -33.50 -4.70
C SER A 215 18.09 -32.42 -5.76
N GLN A 216 18.20 -32.79 -7.03
CA GLN A 216 18.02 -31.86 -8.15
C GLN A 216 16.58 -31.36 -8.24
N TYR A 217 15.61 -32.21 -7.90
CA TYR A 217 14.20 -31.83 -7.92
C TYR A 217 13.88 -30.81 -6.85
N ARG A 218 14.48 -30.93 -5.68
CA ARG A 218 14.35 -29.91 -4.63
C ARG A 218 14.94 -28.56 -5.04
N GLU A 219 16.11 -28.54 -5.65
CA GLU A 219 16.72 -27.30 -6.17
C GLU A 219 15.83 -26.65 -7.23
N THR A 220 15.36 -27.43 -8.21
CA THR A 220 14.42 -26.95 -9.22
C THR A 220 13.15 -26.38 -8.60
N TYR A 221 12.61 -27.05 -7.59
CA TYR A 221 11.45 -26.58 -6.84
C TYR A 221 11.72 -25.25 -6.10
N LEU A 222 12.87 -25.10 -5.48
CA LEU A 222 13.25 -23.88 -4.78
C LEU A 222 13.39 -22.71 -5.76
N ASP A 223 13.94 -22.93 -6.94
CA ASP A 223 14.03 -21.93 -8.01
C ASP A 223 12.63 -21.49 -8.48
N MET A 224 11.73 -22.45 -8.76
CA MET A 224 10.35 -22.16 -9.16
C MET A 224 9.61 -21.37 -8.09
N ARG A 225 9.83 -21.71 -6.82
CA ARG A 225 9.24 -21.01 -5.67
C ARG A 225 9.81 -19.61 -5.51
N HIS A 226 11.10 -19.44 -5.73
CA HIS A 226 11.75 -18.14 -5.75
C HIS A 226 11.15 -17.23 -6.81
N ASP A 227 11.01 -17.72 -8.04
CA ASP A 227 10.38 -16.96 -9.14
C ASP A 227 8.96 -16.53 -8.82
N ALA A 228 8.15 -17.42 -8.23
CA ALA A 228 6.79 -17.10 -7.80
C ALA A 228 6.77 -15.99 -6.74
N ASN A 229 7.62 -16.12 -5.72
CA ASN A 229 7.75 -15.14 -4.63
C ASN A 229 8.21 -13.77 -5.15
N ASP A 230 9.15 -13.74 -6.09
CA ASP A 230 9.62 -12.51 -6.71
C ASP A 230 8.51 -11.74 -7.42
N LEU A 231 7.65 -12.46 -8.15
CA LEU A 231 6.50 -11.85 -8.81
C LEU A 231 5.47 -11.32 -7.79
N LEU A 232 5.19 -12.07 -6.74
CA LEU A 232 4.28 -11.66 -5.68
C LEU A 232 4.84 -10.46 -4.89
N ASN A 233 6.15 -10.42 -4.66
CA ASN A 233 6.82 -9.26 -4.04
C ASN A 233 6.72 -8.02 -4.93
N LYS A 234 6.93 -8.14 -6.26
CA LYS A 234 6.74 -7.04 -7.22
C LYS A 234 5.30 -6.53 -7.22
N ALA A 235 4.32 -7.42 -7.09
CA ALA A 235 2.92 -7.01 -6.91
C ALA A 235 2.74 -6.21 -5.60
N THR A 236 3.25 -6.71 -4.48
CA THR A 236 3.18 -6.04 -3.19
C THR A 236 3.81 -4.64 -3.24
N TYR A 237 4.99 -4.50 -3.84
CA TYR A 237 5.63 -3.19 -4.03
C TYR A 237 4.79 -2.24 -4.88
N SER A 238 4.14 -2.74 -5.94
CA SER A 238 3.23 -1.91 -6.75
C SER A 238 2.08 -1.35 -5.93
N ALA A 239 1.48 -2.15 -5.04
CA ALA A 239 0.42 -1.70 -4.14
C ALA A 239 0.94 -0.68 -3.10
N MET A 240 2.14 -0.90 -2.54
CA MET A 240 2.77 0.05 -1.61
C MET A 240 3.07 1.40 -2.28
N PHE A 241 3.54 1.41 -3.53
CA PHE A 241 3.76 2.63 -4.29
C PHE A 241 2.46 3.35 -4.63
N SER A 242 1.37 2.61 -4.90
CA SER A 242 0.04 3.22 -5.06
C SER A 242 -0.39 3.92 -3.77
N LEU A 243 -0.26 3.29 -2.61
CA LEU A 243 -0.57 3.93 -1.32
C LEU A 243 0.27 5.22 -1.11
N ALA A 244 1.56 5.18 -1.40
CA ALA A 244 2.41 6.37 -1.33
C ALA A 244 1.94 7.46 -2.30
N ASN A 245 1.51 7.10 -3.51
CA ASN A 245 0.94 8.03 -4.49
C ASN A 245 -0.34 8.72 -3.97
N HIS A 246 -1.23 7.99 -3.28
CA HIS A 246 -2.42 8.57 -2.62
C HIS A 246 -2.04 9.64 -1.60
N ILE A 247 -1.06 9.34 -0.75
CA ILE A 247 -0.60 10.27 0.30
C ILE A 247 0.03 11.52 -0.34
N LEU A 248 0.93 11.35 -1.31
CA LEU A 248 1.61 12.46 -1.98
C LEU A 248 0.62 13.36 -2.73
N SER A 249 -0.34 12.76 -3.45
CA SER A 249 -1.41 13.47 -4.14
C SER A 249 -2.27 14.27 -3.15
N ALA A 250 -2.65 13.70 -2.00
CA ALA A 250 -3.45 14.41 -1.01
C ALA A 250 -2.75 15.69 -0.50
N PHE A 251 -1.45 15.62 -0.22
CA PHE A 251 -0.67 16.81 0.18
C PHE A 251 -0.51 17.81 -0.96
N ASP A 252 -0.21 17.36 -2.19
CA ASP A 252 -0.10 18.26 -3.34
C ASP A 252 -1.42 18.94 -3.66
N ALA A 253 -2.55 18.25 -3.55
CA ALA A 253 -3.89 18.79 -3.71
C ALA A 253 -4.17 19.94 -2.73
N ALA A 254 -3.83 19.75 -1.44
CA ALA A 254 -3.98 20.80 -0.43
C ALA A 254 -3.13 22.04 -0.78
N VAL A 255 -1.87 21.84 -1.18
CA VAL A 255 -0.97 22.93 -1.62
C VAL A 255 -1.51 23.60 -2.88
N SER A 256 -2.05 22.85 -3.82
CA SER A 256 -2.65 23.37 -5.07
C SER A 256 -3.85 24.24 -4.79
N VAL A 257 -4.73 23.84 -3.85
CA VAL A 257 -5.86 24.69 -3.40
C VAL A 257 -5.38 25.96 -2.71
N LYS A 258 -4.36 25.85 -1.82
CA LYS A 258 -3.77 27.05 -1.18
C LYS A 258 -3.25 28.06 -2.21
N ARG A 259 -2.56 27.59 -3.25
CA ARG A 259 -2.07 28.43 -4.35
C ARG A 259 -3.24 29.05 -5.16
N TYR A 260 -4.27 28.26 -5.44
CA TYR A 260 -5.47 28.71 -6.13
C TYR A 260 -6.16 29.83 -5.34
N ASN A 261 -6.38 29.65 -4.04
CA ASN A 261 -7.03 30.64 -3.17
C ASN A 261 -6.20 31.94 -3.11
N LYS A 262 -4.90 31.84 -2.87
CA LYS A 262 -4.00 33.01 -2.85
C LYS A 262 -4.01 33.79 -4.17
N LYS A 263 -4.10 33.09 -5.31
CA LYS A 263 -4.21 33.72 -6.63
C LYS A 263 -5.56 34.44 -6.79
N GLY A 264 -6.64 33.78 -6.38
CA GLY A 264 -8.00 34.39 -6.45
C GLY A 264 -8.14 35.59 -5.53
N GLU A 265 -7.63 35.56 -4.32
CA GLU A 265 -7.62 36.69 -3.38
C GLU A 265 -6.87 37.90 -3.98
N ARG A 266 -5.73 37.72 -4.64
CA ARG A 266 -5.00 38.80 -5.32
C ARG A 266 -5.79 39.43 -6.44
N PHE A 267 -6.56 38.65 -7.20
CA PHE A 267 -7.41 39.17 -8.25
C PHE A 267 -8.67 39.88 -7.72
N SER A 268 -9.23 39.45 -6.60
CA SER A 268 -10.37 40.09 -5.94
C SER A 268 -10.04 41.47 -5.36
N GLN A 269 -8.75 41.74 -5.10
CA GLN A 269 -8.27 43.06 -4.66
C GLN A 269 -8.14 44.08 -5.80
N LEU A 270 -8.29 43.65 -7.07
CA LEU A 270 -8.34 44.55 -8.23
C LEU A 270 -9.76 45.10 -8.36
N ASN A 271 -9.89 46.38 -8.14
CA ASN A 271 -11.16 47.10 -8.25
C ASN A 271 -11.17 47.90 -9.56
N PHE A 272 -12.10 47.56 -10.45
CA PHE A 272 -12.31 48.29 -11.70
C PHE A 272 -13.52 49.19 -11.52
N LYS A 273 -13.32 50.52 -11.70
CA LYS A 273 -14.40 51.49 -11.67
C LYS A 273 -14.45 52.22 -13.03
N MET A 274 -15.58 52.12 -13.68
CA MET A 274 -15.87 52.94 -14.86
C MET A 274 -16.72 54.15 -14.44
N ARG A 275 -16.26 55.35 -14.73
CA ARG A 275 -16.99 56.57 -14.48
C ARG A 275 -17.05 57.36 -15.77
N LEU A 276 -18.19 57.94 -16.03
CA LEU A 276 -18.35 58.96 -17.06
C LEU A 276 -17.91 60.28 -16.44
N VAL A 277 -16.91 60.92 -17.01
CA VAL A 277 -16.41 62.26 -16.58
C VAL A 277 -16.75 63.27 -17.62
N GLU A 278 -17.51 64.28 -17.21
CA GLU A 278 -17.82 65.41 -18.06
C GLU A 278 -16.61 66.33 -18.13
N ARG A 279 -16.15 66.65 -19.35
CA ARG A 279 -15.07 67.56 -19.60
C ARG A 279 -15.57 68.58 -20.68
N GLY A 280 -16.13 69.70 -20.22
CA GLY A 280 -16.81 70.68 -21.10
C GLY A 280 -18.11 70.08 -21.62
N GLN A 281 -18.30 70.03 -22.94
CA GLN A 281 -19.48 69.45 -23.60
C GLN A 281 -19.32 67.96 -23.95
N GLU A 282 -18.19 67.35 -23.62
CA GLU A 282 -17.90 65.94 -23.91
C GLU A 282 -17.97 65.05 -22.65
N VAL A 283 -18.61 63.89 -22.81
CA VAL A 283 -18.67 62.88 -21.79
C VAL A 283 -17.64 61.79 -22.12
N ILE A 284 -16.58 61.71 -21.32
CA ILE A 284 -15.45 60.72 -21.52
C ILE A 284 -15.56 59.58 -20.54
N PRO A 285 -15.62 58.33 -21.01
CA PRO A 285 -15.55 57.16 -20.12
C PRO A 285 -14.15 57.03 -19.51
N ARG A 286 -14.04 57.06 -18.17
CA ARG A 286 -12.80 56.88 -17.43
C ARG A 286 -12.80 55.50 -16.74
N LEU A 287 -11.92 54.62 -17.19
CA LEU A 287 -11.67 53.33 -16.51
C LEU A 287 -10.56 53.55 -15.49
N THR A 288 -10.86 53.29 -14.22
CA THR A 288 -9.88 53.32 -13.12
C THR A 288 -9.68 51.93 -12.57
N MET A 289 -8.43 51.44 -12.56
CA MET A 289 -8.02 50.24 -11.90
C MET A 289 -7.31 50.59 -10.59
N SER A 290 -7.80 50.10 -9.48
CA SER A 290 -7.16 50.27 -8.19
C SER A 290 -6.85 48.88 -7.57
N MET A 291 -5.68 48.74 -6.98
CA MET A 291 -5.24 47.56 -6.26
C MET A 291 -4.97 47.94 -4.82
N LYS A 292 -5.52 47.18 -3.89
CA LYS A 292 -5.22 47.34 -2.46
C LYS A 292 -4.00 46.49 -2.14
N PHE A 293 -2.92 47.13 -1.69
CA PHE A 293 -1.69 46.43 -1.25
C PHE A 293 -1.77 46.07 0.22
#